data_14982ae3ad6b3e5af5624d68e266aa96
#
_entry.id   14982ae3ad6b3e5af5624d68e266aa96
#
_cell.length_a   1.000
_cell.length_b   1.000
_cell.length_c   1.000
_cell.angle_alpha   90.00
_cell.angle_beta   90.00
_cell.angle_gamma   90.00
#
_symmetry.space_group_name_H-M   'P 1'
#
loop_
_entity.id
_entity.type
_entity.pdbx_description
1 polymer ?
#
loop_
_entity_poly.entity_id
_entity_poly.type
_entity_poly.pdbx_seq_one_letter_code
_entity_poly.pdbx_strand_id
1 'polypeptide(L)'
;MNRFLPAAAALLLAGCGFVGDPLPPLANVPPRVSDLAAIQRGPRIIVQFSVPAATTEGHPIPPPVRMDLRAGTAEQFDERVWAAAARQIPPGPMENGIARYEIPAVDWTGKEVIFGVRVEAGNGKHSGWSNFVVVPVVAPPEKPTVAAPEVTPQGVRLTWQARAAEFRVLRKVDDGGFATVATVKTPEWTDNETEFGKRYTYLVQSLVDLGNSRQAESDLSAEASVVPRDIFPPAAPKGLQASNAPNSIELTWERNTEGDLNGYRVYRAEGNAALEKIADVSVVPSYSDRKVEHGKTYHYAITAVDQSGNESPRSLTIEVPVMP
;
A
#
# COMPACT_ATOMS: atom_id res chain seq x y z
N MET A 1 73.34 -81.20 -14.49
CA MET A 1 73.29 -79.79 -14.09
C MET A 1 72.23 -79.14 -14.93
N ASN A 2 70.98 -79.09 -14.45
CA ASN A 2 69.82 -78.54 -15.13
C ASN A 2 69.56 -77.11 -14.67
N ARG A 3 69.56 -76.17 -15.59
CA ARG A 3 69.14 -74.80 -15.34
C ARG A 3 67.68 -74.63 -15.82
N PHE A 4 66.79 -74.41 -14.88
CA PHE A 4 65.42 -74.00 -15.17
C PHE A 4 65.39 -72.46 -15.30
N LEU A 5 64.88 -71.95 -16.42
CA LEU A 5 64.45 -70.53 -16.58
C LEU A 5 62.96 -70.43 -16.20
N PRO A 6 62.56 -69.41 -15.48
CA PRO A 6 61.15 -69.14 -15.29
C PRO A 6 60.61 -68.30 -16.45
N ALA A 7 59.51 -68.74 -17.00
CA ALA A 7 58.69 -67.97 -17.99
C ALA A 7 57.90 -66.89 -17.26
N ALA A 8 58.10 -65.64 -17.65
CA ALA A 8 57.26 -64.51 -17.21
C ALA A 8 55.98 -64.44 -18.03
N ALA A 9 54.85 -64.66 -17.39
CA ALA A 9 53.55 -64.48 -17.99
C ALA A 9 53.17 -62.98 -17.94
N ALA A 10 53.10 -62.28 -19.09
CA ALA A 10 52.60 -60.96 -19.21
C ALA A 10 51.04 -61.00 -19.25
N LEU A 11 50.36 -60.54 -18.18
CA LEU A 11 48.91 -60.27 -18.19
C LEU A 11 48.64 -59.02 -18.96
N LEU A 12 48.07 -59.16 -20.13
CA LEU A 12 47.39 -58.02 -20.89
C LEU A 12 46.08 -57.75 -20.22
N LEU A 13 46.00 -56.66 -19.45
CA LEU A 13 44.76 -56.09 -18.99
C LEU A 13 44.08 -55.34 -20.19
N ALA A 14 43.18 -56.05 -20.86
CA ALA A 14 42.24 -55.41 -21.79
C ALA A 14 41.20 -54.63 -20.96
N GLY A 15 41.42 -53.31 -20.75
CA GLY A 15 40.43 -52.42 -20.22
C GLY A 15 39.34 -52.23 -21.26
N CYS A 16 38.23 -52.96 -21.16
CA CYS A 16 36.98 -52.63 -21.86
C CYS A 16 36.43 -51.31 -21.24
N GLY A 17 36.83 -50.18 -21.77
CA GLY A 17 36.16 -48.93 -21.51
C GLY A 17 34.73 -49.07 -22.07
N PHE A 18 33.74 -49.08 -21.21
CA PHE A 18 32.34 -48.93 -21.61
C PHE A 18 32.16 -47.49 -22.14
N VAL A 19 32.09 -47.35 -23.43
CA VAL A 19 31.70 -46.06 -24.06
C VAL A 19 30.21 -45.94 -23.77
N GLY A 20 29.85 -45.11 -22.77
CA GLY A 20 28.45 -44.75 -22.53
C GLY A 20 27.82 -44.21 -23.79
N ASP A 21 26.52 -44.36 -23.92
CA ASP A 21 25.75 -43.75 -25.05
C ASP A 21 26.14 -42.29 -25.20
N PRO A 22 26.38 -41.82 -26.46
CA PRO A 22 26.70 -40.42 -26.70
C PRO A 22 25.60 -39.53 -26.08
N LEU A 23 25.99 -38.66 -25.17
CA LEU A 23 25.06 -37.67 -24.62
C LEU A 23 24.42 -36.92 -25.79
N PRO A 24 23.09 -36.72 -25.77
CA PRO A 24 22.43 -35.95 -26.82
C PRO A 24 23.09 -34.57 -26.91
N PRO A 25 23.27 -34.02 -28.09
CA PRO A 25 23.90 -32.72 -28.28
C PRO A 25 23.18 -31.69 -27.44
N LEU A 26 23.93 -30.93 -26.64
CA LEU A 26 23.40 -29.82 -25.83
C LEU A 26 22.61 -28.85 -26.74
N ALA A 27 21.37 -28.61 -26.40
CA ALA A 27 20.49 -27.82 -27.27
C ALA A 27 20.95 -26.37 -27.40
N ASN A 28 21.60 -25.84 -26.35
CA ASN A 28 22.09 -24.46 -26.26
C ASN A 28 21.09 -23.45 -26.83
N VAL A 29 19.88 -23.48 -26.27
CA VAL A 29 18.73 -22.65 -26.65
C VAL A 29 18.39 -21.66 -25.54
N PRO A 30 17.69 -20.57 -25.82
CA PRO A 30 17.13 -19.73 -24.77
C PRO A 30 16.22 -20.56 -23.85
N PRO A 31 16.30 -20.44 -22.53
CA PRO A 31 15.39 -21.12 -21.62
C PRO A 31 13.97 -20.59 -21.77
N ARG A 32 13.03 -21.43 -21.39
CA ARG A 32 11.61 -21.09 -21.37
C ARG A 32 11.34 -20.00 -20.34
N VAL A 33 10.58 -18.96 -20.70
CA VAL A 33 10.04 -17.98 -19.74
C VAL A 33 9.01 -18.70 -18.87
N SER A 34 9.09 -18.54 -17.54
CA SER A 34 8.23 -19.23 -16.57
C SER A 34 7.42 -18.27 -15.68
N ASP A 35 7.66 -16.97 -15.81
CA ASP A 35 7.09 -15.90 -15.01
C ASP A 35 6.22 -14.93 -15.83
N LEU A 36 5.71 -15.37 -16.99
CA LEU A 36 4.77 -14.56 -17.76
C LEU A 36 3.55 -14.24 -16.89
N ALA A 37 3.27 -12.98 -16.72
CA ALA A 37 2.13 -12.45 -16.00
C ALA A 37 1.36 -11.45 -16.88
N ALA A 38 0.05 -11.44 -16.79
CA ALA A 38 -0.81 -10.51 -17.50
C ALA A 38 -2.02 -10.12 -16.66
N ILE A 39 -2.38 -8.83 -16.70
CA ILE A 39 -3.54 -8.29 -15.99
C ILE A 39 -4.17 -7.16 -16.81
N GLN A 40 -5.50 -7.06 -16.80
CA GLN A 40 -6.16 -5.87 -17.31
C GLN A 40 -6.07 -4.73 -16.30
N ARG A 41 -5.57 -3.56 -16.78
CA ARG A 41 -5.56 -2.31 -16.02
C ARG A 41 -6.18 -1.19 -16.87
N GLY A 42 -7.35 -0.75 -16.46
CA GLY A 42 -8.14 0.21 -17.24
C GLY A 42 -8.36 -0.26 -18.68
N PRO A 43 -8.09 0.59 -19.68
CA PRO A 43 -8.26 0.25 -21.10
C PRO A 43 -7.11 -0.60 -21.67
N ARG A 44 -6.18 -1.09 -20.86
CA ARG A 44 -4.97 -1.81 -21.29
C ARG A 44 -4.85 -3.16 -20.61
N ILE A 45 -4.22 -4.10 -21.31
CA ILE A 45 -3.70 -5.34 -20.72
C ILE A 45 -2.20 -5.15 -20.55
N ILE A 46 -1.72 -5.25 -19.33
CA ILE A 46 -0.30 -5.18 -18.98
C ILE A 46 0.23 -6.61 -18.98
N VAL A 47 1.22 -6.89 -19.81
CA VAL A 47 1.92 -8.19 -19.86
C VAL A 47 3.38 -7.93 -19.49
N GLN A 48 3.92 -8.76 -18.59
CA GLN A 48 5.32 -8.65 -18.18
C GLN A 48 5.94 -10.03 -17.94
N PHE A 49 7.26 -10.11 -18.14
CA PHE A 49 8.06 -11.30 -17.86
C PHE A 49 9.55 -10.95 -17.82
N SER A 50 10.35 -11.81 -17.18
CA SER A 50 11.81 -11.71 -17.19
C SER A 50 12.38 -12.27 -18.50
N VAL A 51 13.29 -11.52 -19.13
CA VAL A 51 13.99 -11.95 -20.34
C VAL A 51 15.24 -12.72 -19.94
N PRO A 52 15.41 -14.00 -20.35
CA PRO A 52 16.59 -14.77 -20.02
C PRO A 52 17.87 -14.11 -20.60
N ALA A 53 18.90 -14.01 -19.77
CA ALA A 53 20.21 -13.47 -20.18
C ALA A 53 21.14 -14.53 -20.79
N ALA A 54 20.93 -15.80 -20.44
CA ALA A 54 21.80 -16.91 -20.85
C ALA A 54 20.98 -18.08 -21.37
N THR A 55 21.60 -18.92 -22.18
CA THR A 55 21.04 -20.18 -22.71
C THR A 55 20.96 -21.25 -21.62
N THR A 56 20.34 -22.39 -21.94
CA THR A 56 20.23 -23.55 -21.06
C THR A 56 21.58 -24.09 -20.56
N GLU A 57 22.68 -23.81 -21.25
CA GLU A 57 24.04 -24.19 -20.90
C GLU A 57 24.85 -23.06 -20.27
N GLY A 58 24.20 -21.92 -19.96
CA GLY A 58 24.85 -20.81 -19.26
C GLY A 58 25.65 -19.85 -20.16
N HIS A 59 25.58 -20.02 -21.49
CA HIS A 59 26.22 -19.10 -22.44
C HIS A 59 25.34 -17.88 -22.72
N PRO A 60 25.89 -16.69 -23.03
CA PRO A 60 25.10 -15.55 -23.48
C PRO A 60 24.21 -15.89 -24.67
N ILE A 61 22.97 -15.42 -24.69
CA ILE A 61 22.08 -15.62 -25.82
C ILE A 61 22.59 -14.78 -26.99
N PRO A 62 22.85 -15.38 -28.19
CA PRO A 62 23.31 -14.64 -29.35
C PRO A 62 22.37 -13.52 -29.77
N PRO A 63 22.83 -12.26 -29.95
CA PRO A 63 21.99 -11.15 -30.40
C PRO A 63 21.70 -11.27 -31.93
N PRO A 64 20.64 -10.61 -32.43
CA PRO A 64 19.62 -9.91 -31.64
C PRO A 64 18.65 -10.88 -30.94
N VAL A 65 18.37 -10.58 -29.66
CA VAL A 65 17.35 -11.35 -28.90
C VAL A 65 15.98 -10.75 -29.21
N ARG A 66 15.05 -11.59 -29.65
CA ARG A 66 13.68 -11.19 -29.97
C ARG A 66 12.69 -11.94 -29.06
N MET A 67 11.63 -11.25 -28.68
CA MET A 67 10.51 -11.83 -27.97
C MET A 67 9.32 -11.98 -28.92
N ASP A 68 8.84 -13.21 -29.11
CA ASP A 68 7.62 -13.53 -29.86
C ASP A 68 6.47 -13.67 -28.85
N LEU A 69 5.90 -12.52 -28.42
CA LEU A 69 4.70 -12.49 -27.60
C LEU A 69 3.47 -12.61 -28.48
N ARG A 70 2.57 -13.53 -28.15
CA ARG A 70 1.31 -13.73 -28.87
C ARG A 70 0.12 -13.63 -27.94
N ALA A 71 -1.00 -13.17 -28.52
CA ALA A 71 -2.31 -13.07 -27.89
C ALA A 71 -3.36 -13.72 -28.80
N GLY A 72 -4.20 -14.57 -28.25
CA GLY A 72 -5.26 -15.23 -28.98
C GLY A 72 -6.33 -15.82 -28.08
N THR A 73 -7.44 -16.26 -28.66
CA THR A 73 -8.52 -16.96 -27.97
C THR A 73 -8.54 -18.41 -28.40
N ALA A 74 -9.04 -19.32 -27.56
CA ALA A 74 -9.28 -20.71 -27.93
C ALA A 74 -10.46 -21.25 -27.11
N GLU A 75 -11.38 -21.95 -27.78
CA GLU A 75 -12.45 -22.70 -27.09
C GLU A 75 -11.90 -23.94 -26.38
N GLN A 76 -10.99 -24.64 -27.03
CA GLN A 76 -10.18 -25.71 -26.46
C GLN A 76 -8.72 -25.38 -26.73
N PHE A 77 -7.91 -25.37 -25.67
CA PHE A 77 -6.50 -24.97 -25.76
C PHE A 77 -5.66 -26.13 -26.30
N ASP A 78 -5.10 -25.94 -27.49
CA ASP A 78 -3.99 -26.69 -28.04
C ASP A 78 -2.88 -25.71 -28.40
N GLU A 79 -1.68 -25.93 -27.87
CA GLU A 79 -0.53 -25.02 -28.02
C GLU A 79 -0.19 -24.75 -29.49
N ARG A 80 -0.20 -25.78 -30.33
CA ARG A 80 0.20 -25.65 -31.75
C ARG A 80 -0.87 -24.90 -32.57
N VAL A 81 -2.12 -25.22 -32.33
CA VAL A 81 -3.25 -24.58 -33.00
C VAL A 81 -3.31 -23.12 -32.56
N TRP A 82 -3.25 -22.87 -31.27
CA TRP A 82 -3.25 -21.51 -30.74
C TRP A 82 -2.07 -20.71 -31.28
N ALA A 83 -0.84 -21.25 -31.24
CA ALA A 83 0.36 -20.53 -31.70
C ALA A 83 0.29 -20.17 -33.21
N ALA A 84 -0.37 -21.00 -34.04
CA ALA A 84 -0.54 -20.69 -35.43
C ALA A 84 -1.56 -19.56 -35.68
N ALA A 85 -2.62 -19.47 -34.85
CA ALA A 85 -3.72 -18.53 -35.00
C ALA A 85 -3.55 -17.23 -34.22
N ALA A 86 -2.77 -17.24 -33.10
CA ALA A 86 -2.61 -16.11 -32.22
C ALA A 86 -1.87 -14.95 -32.88
N ARG A 87 -2.38 -13.73 -32.65
CA ARG A 87 -1.79 -12.49 -33.17
C ARG A 87 -0.46 -12.20 -32.45
N GLN A 88 0.57 -11.96 -33.24
CA GLN A 88 1.84 -11.48 -32.70
C GLN A 88 1.70 -10.03 -32.21
N ILE A 89 2.22 -9.75 -31.02
CA ILE A 89 2.20 -8.45 -30.41
C ILE A 89 3.53 -7.75 -30.74
N PRO A 90 3.51 -6.48 -31.21
CA PRO A 90 4.72 -5.72 -31.47
C PRO A 90 5.62 -5.63 -30.24
N PRO A 91 6.96 -5.53 -30.41
CA PRO A 91 7.89 -5.45 -29.31
C PRO A 91 7.56 -4.31 -28.34
N GLY A 92 7.63 -4.58 -27.04
CA GLY A 92 7.48 -3.60 -25.97
C GLY A 92 8.85 -3.15 -25.41
N PRO A 93 8.86 -2.16 -24.51
CA PRO A 93 10.07 -1.73 -23.81
C PRO A 93 10.59 -2.86 -22.90
N MET A 94 11.92 -2.83 -22.70
CA MET A 94 12.62 -3.71 -21.78
C MET A 94 13.48 -2.85 -20.85
N GLU A 95 13.29 -3.01 -19.56
CA GLU A 95 14.06 -2.32 -18.53
C GLU A 95 14.53 -3.32 -17.47
N ASN A 96 15.82 -3.26 -17.13
CA ASN A 96 16.43 -4.14 -16.11
C ASN A 96 16.16 -5.64 -16.31
N GLY A 97 16.11 -6.10 -17.57
CA GLY A 97 15.83 -7.50 -17.90
C GLY A 97 14.35 -7.89 -17.83
N ILE A 98 13.44 -6.96 -17.58
CA ILE A 98 11.99 -7.19 -17.59
C ILE A 98 11.40 -6.58 -18.86
N ALA A 99 10.72 -7.38 -19.64
CA ALA A 99 9.92 -6.93 -20.78
C ALA A 99 8.51 -6.56 -20.30
N ARG A 100 8.01 -5.41 -20.73
CA ARG A 100 6.67 -4.92 -20.40
C ARG A 100 5.94 -4.50 -21.66
N TYR A 101 4.71 -4.98 -21.81
CA TYR A 101 3.84 -4.66 -22.94
C TYR A 101 2.55 -4.03 -22.40
N GLU A 102 2.05 -3.02 -23.10
CA GLU A 102 0.76 -2.40 -22.86
C GLU A 102 -0.11 -2.59 -24.13
N ILE A 103 -1.09 -3.46 -24.03
CA ILE A 103 -1.92 -3.88 -25.15
C ILE A 103 -3.31 -3.29 -24.98
N PRO A 104 -3.88 -2.59 -25.99
CA PRO A 104 -5.25 -2.09 -25.90
C PRO A 104 -6.25 -3.22 -25.61
N ALA A 105 -7.08 -3.07 -24.59
CA ALA A 105 -8.06 -4.07 -24.20
C ALA A 105 -9.29 -4.06 -25.10
N VAL A 106 -9.55 -2.96 -25.82
CA VAL A 106 -10.76 -2.76 -26.63
C VAL A 106 -10.99 -3.87 -27.66
N ASP A 107 -9.93 -4.36 -28.31
CA ASP A 107 -10.01 -5.44 -29.32
C ASP A 107 -10.44 -6.80 -28.73
N TRP A 108 -10.37 -6.94 -27.42
CA TRP A 108 -10.51 -8.18 -26.67
C TRP A 108 -11.68 -8.19 -25.69
N THR A 109 -12.38 -7.07 -25.55
CA THR A 109 -13.48 -6.94 -24.58
C THR A 109 -14.53 -8.05 -24.77
N GLY A 110 -14.90 -8.70 -23.66
CA GLY A 110 -15.84 -9.82 -23.64
C GLY A 110 -15.23 -11.18 -23.99
N LYS A 111 -13.90 -11.28 -24.13
CA LYS A 111 -13.18 -12.51 -24.48
C LYS A 111 -12.22 -12.94 -23.37
N GLU A 112 -11.93 -14.24 -23.31
CA GLU A 112 -10.78 -14.77 -22.58
C GLU A 112 -9.57 -14.81 -23.53
N VAL A 113 -8.55 -14.02 -23.21
CA VAL A 113 -7.34 -13.89 -24.04
C VAL A 113 -6.22 -14.69 -23.42
N ILE A 114 -5.63 -15.57 -24.19
CA ILE A 114 -4.48 -16.40 -23.81
C ILE A 114 -3.22 -15.70 -24.31
N PHE A 115 -2.27 -15.49 -23.41
CA PHE A 115 -0.94 -14.96 -23.70
C PHE A 115 0.11 -16.04 -23.56
N GLY A 116 1.08 -16.03 -24.46
CA GLY A 116 2.28 -16.85 -24.40
C GLY A 116 3.43 -16.13 -25.09
N VAL A 117 4.65 -16.35 -24.60
CA VAL A 117 5.87 -15.76 -25.17
C VAL A 117 6.92 -16.83 -25.38
N ARG A 118 7.74 -16.67 -26.42
CA ARG A 118 9.00 -17.41 -26.58
C ARG A 118 10.13 -16.44 -26.93
N VAL A 119 11.34 -16.83 -26.57
CA VAL A 119 12.55 -16.05 -26.84
C VAL A 119 13.26 -16.65 -28.05
N GLU A 120 13.61 -15.81 -29.00
CA GLU A 120 14.35 -16.16 -30.22
C GLU A 120 15.75 -15.54 -30.16
N ALA A 121 16.78 -16.35 -30.34
CA ALA A 121 18.16 -15.91 -30.45
C ALA A 121 18.51 -15.52 -31.88
N GLY A 122 19.55 -14.68 -32.06
CA GLY A 122 19.99 -14.23 -33.39
C GLY A 122 20.47 -15.33 -34.32
N ASN A 123 20.74 -16.52 -33.81
CA ASN A 123 21.09 -17.72 -34.61
C ASN A 123 19.84 -18.54 -35.03
N GLY A 124 18.64 -18.01 -34.85
CA GLY A 124 17.38 -18.67 -35.21
C GLY A 124 16.88 -19.74 -34.23
N LYS A 125 17.64 -20.06 -33.18
CA LYS A 125 17.16 -20.96 -32.12
C LYS A 125 16.18 -20.23 -31.22
N HIS A 126 15.13 -20.94 -30.78
CA HIS A 126 14.10 -20.36 -29.89
C HIS A 126 13.83 -21.26 -28.69
N SER A 127 13.31 -20.67 -27.61
CA SER A 127 12.77 -21.39 -26.47
C SER A 127 11.48 -22.13 -26.83
N GLY A 128 11.01 -23.02 -25.97
CA GLY A 128 9.60 -23.38 -25.94
C GLY A 128 8.73 -22.18 -25.53
N TRP A 129 7.41 -22.30 -25.67
CA TRP A 129 6.46 -21.32 -25.15
C TRP A 129 6.54 -21.23 -23.62
N SER A 130 6.29 -20.03 -23.09
CA SER A 130 6.22 -19.77 -21.64
C SER A 130 5.10 -20.55 -20.94
N ASN A 131 4.88 -20.33 -19.66
CA ASN A 131 3.57 -20.55 -19.07
C ASN A 131 2.55 -19.70 -19.85
N PHE A 132 1.34 -20.24 -20.02
CA PHE A 132 0.24 -19.50 -20.64
C PHE A 132 -0.58 -18.80 -19.57
N VAL A 133 -0.99 -17.55 -19.85
CA VAL A 133 -1.81 -16.74 -18.95
C VAL A 133 -3.12 -16.39 -19.65
N VAL A 134 -4.23 -16.70 -19.00
CA VAL A 134 -5.58 -16.38 -19.50
C VAL A 134 -6.09 -15.14 -18.78
N VAL A 135 -6.42 -14.10 -19.55
CA VAL A 135 -6.99 -12.84 -19.05
C VAL A 135 -8.41 -12.71 -19.59
N PRO A 136 -9.44 -12.80 -18.73
CA PRO A 136 -10.79 -12.36 -19.09
C PRO A 136 -10.79 -10.85 -19.24
N VAL A 137 -11.10 -10.36 -20.43
CA VAL A 137 -11.09 -8.92 -20.72
C VAL A 137 -12.52 -8.39 -20.62
N VAL A 138 -12.73 -7.48 -19.70
CA VAL A 138 -14.02 -6.82 -19.43
C VAL A 138 -14.01 -5.36 -19.89
N ALA A 139 -15.18 -4.71 -19.88
CA ALA A 139 -15.22 -3.25 -20.00
C ALA A 139 -14.31 -2.62 -18.94
N PRO A 140 -13.52 -1.59 -19.28
CA PRO A 140 -12.57 -1.00 -18.34
C PRO A 140 -13.26 -0.58 -17.05
N PRO A 141 -12.77 -1.01 -15.86
CA PRO A 141 -13.31 -0.55 -14.59
C PRO A 141 -13.16 0.97 -14.45
N GLU A 142 -14.16 1.61 -13.86
CA GLU A 142 -14.18 3.07 -13.68
C GLU A 142 -13.04 3.53 -12.77
N LYS A 143 -12.26 4.50 -13.26
CA LYS A 143 -11.17 5.10 -12.49
C LYS A 143 -11.72 5.96 -11.35
N PRO A 144 -11.32 5.74 -10.08
CA PRO A 144 -11.80 6.55 -8.96
C PRO A 144 -11.36 8.02 -9.05
N THR A 145 -12.29 8.92 -8.68
CA THR A 145 -12.00 10.34 -8.45
C THR A 145 -12.02 10.58 -6.96
N VAL A 146 -10.85 10.74 -6.36
CA VAL A 146 -10.67 10.93 -4.91
C VAL A 146 -10.86 12.39 -4.56
N ALA A 147 -11.70 12.67 -3.55
CA ALA A 147 -11.82 14.00 -2.97
C ALA A 147 -10.60 14.38 -2.13
N ALA A 148 -10.46 15.63 -1.73
CA ALA A 148 -9.42 16.04 -0.80
C ALA A 148 -9.54 15.24 0.51
N PRO A 149 -8.42 14.65 1.02
CA PRO A 149 -8.45 13.92 2.28
C PRO A 149 -8.86 14.82 3.45
N GLU A 150 -9.71 14.33 4.33
CA GLU A 150 -10.22 15.03 5.50
C GLU A 150 -9.50 14.52 6.77
N VAL A 151 -8.94 15.44 7.56
CA VAL A 151 -8.39 15.11 8.87
C VAL A 151 -9.53 15.04 9.87
N THR A 152 -9.64 13.93 10.59
CA THR A 152 -10.67 13.67 11.61
C THR A 152 -10.01 13.25 12.92
N PRO A 153 -10.71 13.26 14.06
CA PRO A 153 -10.16 12.75 15.33
C PRO A 153 -9.75 11.26 15.28
N GLN A 154 -10.30 10.50 14.30
CA GLN A 154 -10.01 9.08 14.13
C GLN A 154 -8.88 8.80 13.11
N GLY A 155 -8.36 9.83 12.44
CA GLY A 155 -7.35 9.73 11.40
C GLY A 155 -7.71 10.47 10.11
N VAL A 156 -7.17 10.05 8.99
CA VAL A 156 -7.41 10.65 7.67
C VAL A 156 -8.54 9.91 6.96
N ARG A 157 -9.65 10.58 6.72
CA ARG A 157 -10.79 10.07 5.96
C ARG A 157 -10.61 10.37 4.48
N LEU A 158 -10.80 9.34 3.65
CA LEU A 158 -10.82 9.40 2.19
C LEU A 158 -12.21 9.10 1.70
N THR A 159 -12.65 9.83 0.68
CA THR A 159 -13.87 9.56 -0.07
C THR A 159 -13.60 9.68 -1.55
N TRP A 160 -14.30 8.92 -2.38
CA TRP A 160 -14.13 8.95 -3.83
C TRP A 160 -15.42 8.62 -4.56
N GLN A 161 -15.42 8.89 -5.86
CA GLN A 161 -16.50 8.54 -6.76
C GLN A 161 -15.99 7.52 -7.77
N ALA A 162 -16.61 6.37 -7.82
CA ALA A 162 -16.50 5.33 -8.84
C ALA A 162 -17.54 4.24 -8.56
N ARG A 163 -17.90 3.49 -9.61
CA ARG A 163 -18.78 2.31 -9.50
C ARG A 163 -17.94 1.05 -9.61
N ALA A 164 -17.72 0.40 -8.48
CA ALA A 164 -17.06 -0.90 -8.42
C ALA A 164 -17.54 -1.68 -7.19
N ALA A 165 -17.33 -3.00 -7.19
CA ALA A 165 -17.66 -3.85 -6.05
C ALA A 165 -16.62 -3.72 -4.92
N GLU A 166 -15.37 -3.43 -5.28
CA GLU A 166 -14.25 -3.30 -4.36
C GLU A 166 -13.27 -2.22 -4.82
N PHE A 167 -12.55 -1.66 -3.86
CA PHE A 167 -11.53 -0.65 -4.08
C PHE A 167 -10.27 -0.99 -3.30
N ARG A 168 -9.12 -0.89 -3.96
CA ARG A 168 -7.81 -0.96 -3.31
C ARG A 168 -7.35 0.44 -2.99
N VAL A 169 -6.94 0.65 -1.72
CA VAL A 169 -6.33 1.90 -1.27
C VAL A 169 -4.83 1.68 -1.10
N LEU A 170 -4.04 2.54 -1.72
CA LEU A 170 -2.60 2.56 -1.58
C LEU A 170 -2.19 3.83 -0.83
N ARG A 171 -1.21 3.70 0.05
CA ARG A 171 -0.64 4.81 0.84
C ARG A 171 0.86 4.89 0.62
N LYS A 172 1.35 6.10 0.50
CA LYS A 172 2.76 6.47 0.58
C LYS A 172 2.95 7.41 1.76
N VAL A 173 3.97 7.18 2.58
CA VAL A 173 4.36 8.04 3.70
C VAL A 173 5.63 8.77 3.31
N ASP A 174 5.62 10.09 3.41
CA ASP A 174 6.72 10.98 3.01
C ASP A 174 7.27 10.62 1.61
N ASP A 175 8.56 10.34 1.48
CA ASP A 175 9.23 9.99 0.23
C ASP A 175 9.34 8.47 0.00
N GLY A 176 8.60 7.67 0.77
CA GLY A 176 8.55 6.21 0.62
C GLY A 176 7.87 5.72 -0.66
N GLY A 177 7.69 4.41 -0.77
CA GLY A 177 6.93 3.78 -1.85
C GLY A 177 5.43 3.64 -1.51
N PHE A 178 4.60 3.47 -2.54
CA PHE A 178 3.20 3.09 -2.35
C PHE A 178 3.07 1.64 -1.90
N ALA A 179 2.27 1.42 -0.87
CA ALA A 179 1.87 0.10 -0.40
C ALA A 179 0.35 0.01 -0.29
N THR A 180 -0.22 -1.16 -0.57
CA THR A 180 -1.64 -1.41 -0.32
C THR A 180 -1.89 -1.43 1.18
N VAL A 181 -2.79 -0.58 1.65
CA VAL A 181 -3.16 -0.47 3.08
C VAL A 181 -4.57 -0.97 3.37
N ALA A 182 -5.45 -0.97 2.36
CA ALA A 182 -6.81 -1.49 2.53
C ALA A 182 -7.39 -2.00 1.20
N THR A 183 -8.37 -2.90 1.32
CA THR A 183 -9.33 -3.24 0.26
C THR A 183 -10.73 -3.12 0.88
N VAL A 184 -11.57 -2.27 0.29
CA VAL A 184 -12.87 -1.91 0.83
C VAL A 184 -13.98 -2.02 -0.21
N LYS A 185 -15.22 -2.16 0.24
CA LYS A 185 -16.41 -2.29 -0.63
C LYS A 185 -17.23 -1.01 -0.72
N THR A 186 -16.91 -0.03 0.11
CA THR A 186 -17.56 1.28 0.12
C THR A 186 -16.64 2.33 -0.50
N PRO A 187 -17.16 3.40 -1.12
CA PRO A 187 -16.35 4.46 -1.69
C PRO A 187 -15.81 5.44 -0.63
N GLU A 188 -15.46 4.93 0.52
CA GLU A 188 -14.84 5.66 1.63
C GLU A 188 -13.96 4.75 2.49
N TRP A 189 -12.95 5.33 3.12
CA TRP A 189 -12.10 4.64 4.08
C TRP A 189 -11.41 5.65 4.99
N THR A 190 -11.16 5.26 6.26
CA THR A 190 -10.42 6.08 7.22
C THR A 190 -9.12 5.39 7.59
N ASP A 191 -8.02 6.10 7.38
CA ASP A 191 -6.69 5.68 7.82
C ASP A 191 -6.48 6.12 9.27
N ASN A 192 -6.61 5.18 10.19
CA ASN A 192 -6.43 5.39 11.64
C ASN A 192 -4.98 5.16 12.12
N GLU A 193 -4.06 4.87 11.20
CA GLU A 193 -2.64 4.68 11.48
C GLU A 193 -1.80 5.92 11.09
N THR A 194 -2.44 7.07 10.98
CA THR A 194 -1.74 8.32 10.64
C THR A 194 -1.22 9.04 11.87
N GLU A 195 -0.07 9.70 11.73
CA GLU A 195 0.57 10.54 12.73
C GLU A 195 0.54 12.00 12.26
N PHE A 196 0.37 12.92 13.20
CA PHE A 196 0.43 14.35 12.88
C PHE A 196 1.82 14.76 12.38
N GLY A 197 1.88 15.66 11.41
CA GLY A 197 3.10 16.21 10.85
C GLY A 197 3.76 15.37 9.74
N LYS A 198 3.39 14.11 9.54
CA LYS A 198 3.85 13.29 8.42
C LYS A 198 2.99 13.54 7.17
N ARG A 199 3.60 13.47 5.98
CA ARG A 199 2.85 13.56 4.72
C ARG A 199 2.35 12.19 4.31
N TYR A 200 1.07 12.10 4.04
CA TYR A 200 0.44 10.91 3.48
C TYR A 200 -0.07 11.24 2.07
N THR A 201 0.21 10.35 1.14
CA THR A 201 -0.30 10.42 -0.23
C THR A 201 -1.03 9.12 -0.54
N TYR A 202 -2.25 9.24 -1.04
CA TYR A 202 -3.14 8.11 -1.31
C TYR A 202 -3.46 7.99 -2.78
N LEU A 203 -3.61 6.75 -3.23
CA LEU A 203 -4.16 6.37 -4.51
C LEU A 203 -5.29 5.37 -4.29
N VAL A 204 -6.31 5.43 -5.10
CA VAL A 204 -7.42 4.47 -5.08
C VAL A 204 -7.57 3.83 -6.46
N GLN A 205 -7.90 2.54 -6.47
CA GLN A 205 -8.08 1.74 -7.67
C GLN A 205 -9.36 0.91 -7.53
N SER A 206 -10.22 0.92 -8.54
CA SER A 206 -11.38 0.04 -8.62
C SER A 206 -10.96 -1.38 -8.99
N LEU A 207 -11.56 -2.38 -8.37
CA LEU A 207 -11.33 -3.78 -8.62
C LEU A 207 -12.62 -4.47 -9.09
N VAL A 208 -12.48 -5.34 -10.09
CA VAL A 208 -13.55 -6.23 -10.57
C VAL A 208 -13.06 -7.66 -10.38
N ASP A 209 -13.74 -8.42 -9.53
CA ASP A 209 -13.50 -9.85 -9.39
C ASP A 209 -14.02 -10.61 -10.62
N LEU A 210 -13.16 -11.39 -11.25
CA LEU A 210 -13.45 -12.20 -12.43
C LEU A 210 -13.55 -13.70 -12.09
N GLY A 211 -13.51 -14.02 -10.80
CA GLY A 211 -13.50 -15.39 -10.31
C GLY A 211 -12.13 -16.08 -10.47
N ASN A 212 -11.96 -17.22 -9.78
CA ASN A 212 -10.72 -18.02 -9.81
C ASN A 212 -9.45 -17.20 -9.50
N SER A 213 -9.53 -16.28 -8.52
CA SER A 213 -8.43 -15.38 -8.12
C SER A 213 -7.93 -14.44 -9.24
N ARG A 214 -8.76 -14.18 -10.25
CA ARG A 214 -8.48 -13.23 -11.35
C ARG A 214 -9.20 -11.92 -11.08
N GLN A 215 -8.54 -10.81 -11.38
CA GLN A 215 -9.10 -9.47 -11.21
C GLN A 215 -8.81 -8.61 -12.45
N ALA A 216 -9.72 -7.68 -12.73
CA ALA A 216 -9.44 -6.51 -13.56
C ALA A 216 -9.35 -5.28 -12.66
N GLU A 217 -8.43 -4.39 -12.97
CA GLU A 217 -8.15 -3.18 -12.21
C GLU A 217 -8.46 -1.94 -13.06
N SER A 218 -8.90 -0.85 -12.43
CA SER A 218 -8.92 0.45 -13.10
C SER A 218 -7.49 1.03 -13.23
N ASP A 219 -7.34 2.13 -13.94
CA ASP A 219 -6.19 3.01 -13.71
C ASP A 219 -6.26 3.55 -12.26
N LEU A 220 -5.09 3.88 -11.71
CA LEU A 220 -4.98 4.53 -10.40
C LEU A 220 -5.61 5.92 -10.45
N SER A 221 -6.24 6.35 -9.37
CA SER A 221 -6.71 7.73 -9.20
C SER A 221 -5.58 8.75 -9.37
N ALA A 222 -5.90 10.04 -9.38
CA ALA A 222 -4.92 11.07 -9.06
C ALA A 222 -4.44 10.91 -7.61
N GLU A 223 -3.22 11.39 -7.33
CA GLU A 223 -2.68 11.43 -5.96
C GLU A 223 -3.48 12.42 -5.11
N ALA A 224 -3.87 11.99 -3.90
CA ALA A 224 -4.50 12.83 -2.89
C ALA A 224 -3.59 12.89 -1.66
N SER A 225 -3.04 14.07 -1.37
CA SER A 225 -2.04 14.23 -0.31
C SER A 225 -2.56 15.08 0.83
N VAL A 226 -2.12 14.77 2.05
CA VAL A 226 -2.41 15.53 3.27
C VAL A 226 -1.23 15.45 4.25
N VAL A 227 -1.06 16.49 5.04
CA VAL A 227 -0.23 16.50 6.25
C VAL A 227 -1.18 16.74 7.42
N PRO A 228 -1.60 15.69 8.15
CA PRO A 228 -2.50 15.84 9.27
C PRO A 228 -1.91 16.76 10.32
N ARG A 229 -2.74 17.65 10.83
CA ARG A 229 -2.43 18.49 12.00
C ARG A 229 -3.52 18.27 13.01
N ASP A 230 -3.13 18.26 14.25
CA ASP A 230 -4.09 18.22 15.34
C ASP A 230 -4.75 19.59 15.48
N ILE A 231 -6.04 19.64 15.18
CA ILE A 231 -6.91 20.82 15.27
C ILE A 231 -8.12 20.54 16.16
N PHE A 232 -8.12 19.45 16.91
CA PHE A 232 -9.27 18.93 17.65
C PHE A 232 -9.11 19.25 19.13
N PRO A 233 -9.83 20.25 19.66
CA PRO A 233 -9.73 20.57 21.07
C PRO A 233 -10.26 19.43 21.95
N PRO A 234 -9.77 19.32 23.20
CA PRO A 234 -10.35 18.43 24.19
C PRO A 234 -11.83 18.73 24.48
N ALA A 235 -12.50 17.83 25.17
CA ALA A 235 -13.83 18.09 25.68
C ALA A 235 -13.81 19.18 26.76
N ALA A 236 -14.91 19.94 26.89
CA ALA A 236 -15.05 20.91 27.98
C ALA A 236 -14.97 20.17 29.35
N PRO A 237 -14.19 20.70 30.33
CA PRO A 237 -14.10 20.11 31.66
C PRO A 237 -15.47 20.05 32.34
N LYS A 238 -15.72 18.98 33.09
CA LYS A 238 -16.97 18.74 33.81
C LYS A 238 -16.75 18.75 35.32
N GLY A 239 -17.85 18.80 36.07
CA GLY A 239 -17.80 18.66 37.53
C GLY A 239 -17.08 19.78 38.25
N LEU A 240 -17.01 21.00 37.65
CA LEU A 240 -16.39 22.15 38.33
C LEU A 240 -17.14 22.45 39.63
N GLN A 241 -16.39 22.47 40.75
CA GLN A 241 -16.84 22.79 42.09
C GLN A 241 -15.90 23.78 42.74
N ALA A 242 -16.39 24.55 43.68
CA ALA A 242 -15.61 25.48 44.48
C ALA A 242 -15.93 25.32 45.95
N SER A 243 -14.93 25.57 46.80
CA SER A 243 -15.08 25.72 48.24
C SER A 243 -14.33 26.97 48.74
N ASN A 244 -14.96 27.69 49.66
CA ASN A 244 -14.31 28.84 50.33
C ASN A 244 -13.30 28.31 51.37
N ALA A 245 -12.10 28.84 51.35
CA ALA A 245 -11.07 28.70 52.38
C ALA A 245 -10.77 30.09 52.98
N PRO A 246 -10.05 30.20 54.10
CA PRO A 246 -9.88 31.49 54.82
C PRO A 246 -9.32 32.64 53.98
N ASN A 247 -8.48 32.31 52.96
CA ASN A 247 -7.83 33.33 52.11
C ASN A 247 -7.79 32.91 50.65
N SER A 248 -8.68 32.01 50.22
CA SER A 248 -8.73 31.49 48.84
C SER A 248 -10.07 30.87 48.49
N ILE A 249 -10.32 30.74 47.19
CA ILE A 249 -11.34 29.84 46.63
C ILE A 249 -10.60 28.65 46.05
N GLU A 250 -10.93 27.47 46.53
CA GLU A 250 -10.38 26.21 46.04
C GLU A 250 -11.30 25.65 44.97
N LEU A 251 -10.79 25.49 43.75
CA LEU A 251 -11.51 24.93 42.59
C LEU A 251 -11.04 23.51 42.36
N THR A 252 -12.00 22.62 42.04
CA THR A 252 -11.73 21.26 41.62
C THR A 252 -12.70 20.89 40.47
N TRP A 253 -12.26 20.01 39.60
CA TRP A 253 -13.09 19.50 38.47
C TRP A 253 -12.70 18.08 38.13
N GLU A 254 -13.49 17.44 37.25
CA GLU A 254 -13.17 16.11 36.73
C GLU A 254 -12.01 16.21 35.74
N ARG A 255 -11.04 15.27 35.86
CA ARG A 255 -9.92 15.21 34.93
C ARG A 255 -10.42 14.77 33.54
N ASN A 256 -10.04 15.48 32.52
CA ASN A 256 -10.20 15.07 31.13
C ASN A 256 -9.42 13.78 30.85
N THR A 257 -9.93 12.95 29.91
CA THR A 257 -9.40 11.62 29.62
C THR A 257 -8.61 11.53 28.30
N GLU A 258 -8.53 12.61 27.56
CA GLU A 258 -7.76 12.70 26.33
C GLU A 258 -6.27 12.44 26.58
N GLY A 259 -5.65 11.60 25.73
CA GLY A 259 -4.27 11.16 25.92
C GLY A 259 -3.23 12.25 25.71
N ASP A 260 -3.59 13.30 25.00
CA ASP A 260 -2.77 14.47 24.65
C ASP A 260 -3.08 15.71 25.49
N LEU A 261 -3.87 15.54 26.57
CA LEU A 261 -4.16 16.63 27.49
C LEU A 261 -2.86 17.23 28.05
N ASN A 262 -2.68 18.55 27.85
CA ASN A 262 -1.51 19.30 28.35
C ASN A 262 -1.79 20.05 29.66
N GLY A 263 -3.05 20.45 29.90
CA GLY A 263 -3.45 21.17 31.11
C GLY A 263 -4.79 21.88 30.99
N TYR A 264 -4.95 22.89 31.87
CA TYR A 264 -6.21 23.63 31.93
C TYR A 264 -5.94 25.12 32.00
N ARG A 265 -6.91 25.97 31.62
CA ARG A 265 -6.97 27.39 31.84
C ARG A 265 -8.10 27.72 32.77
N VAL A 266 -7.83 28.53 33.75
CA VAL A 266 -8.79 29.02 34.74
C VAL A 266 -9.23 30.43 34.36
N TYR A 267 -10.54 30.61 34.27
CA TYR A 267 -11.15 31.89 33.99
C TYR A 267 -11.96 32.36 35.18
N ARG A 268 -11.87 33.68 35.47
CA ARG A 268 -12.61 34.33 36.55
C ARG A 268 -13.27 35.62 36.06
N ALA A 269 -14.41 35.94 36.62
CA ALA A 269 -15.05 37.24 36.56
C ALA A 269 -15.43 37.69 37.96
N GLU A 270 -15.42 38.98 38.25
CA GLU A 270 -15.99 39.61 39.44
C GLU A 270 -17.35 40.17 39.12
N GLY A 271 -18.37 39.79 39.85
CA GLY A 271 -19.76 40.19 39.58
C GLY A 271 -20.19 39.92 38.14
N ASN A 272 -20.65 40.96 37.46
CA ASN A 272 -21.13 40.86 36.06
C ASN A 272 -20.04 41.12 34.98
N ALA A 273 -18.76 41.15 35.39
CA ALA A 273 -17.67 41.36 34.43
C ALA A 273 -17.50 40.18 33.47
N ALA A 274 -16.76 40.37 32.39
CA ALA A 274 -16.40 39.25 31.50
C ALA A 274 -15.40 38.29 32.16
N LEU A 275 -15.51 37.00 31.82
CA LEU A 275 -14.55 36.00 32.27
C LEU A 275 -13.19 36.23 31.60
N GLU A 276 -12.16 36.47 32.43
CA GLU A 276 -10.77 36.66 32.00
C GLU A 276 -9.90 35.48 32.49
N LYS A 277 -8.89 35.10 31.71
CA LYS A 277 -7.94 34.07 32.09
C LYS A 277 -7.07 34.54 33.23
N ILE A 278 -7.06 33.80 34.34
CA ILE A 278 -6.26 34.12 35.52
C ILE A 278 -5.09 33.14 35.73
N ALA A 279 -5.16 31.94 35.19
CA ALA A 279 -4.08 30.95 35.35
C ALA A 279 -4.09 29.92 34.19
N ASP A 280 -2.88 29.40 33.93
CA ASP A 280 -2.67 28.12 33.26
C ASP A 280 -2.22 27.12 34.35
N VAL A 281 -2.83 25.94 34.38
CA VAL A 281 -2.55 24.88 35.35
C VAL A 281 -2.21 23.58 34.64
N SER A 282 -1.46 22.72 35.28
CA SER A 282 -1.07 21.41 34.73
C SER A 282 -2.27 20.48 34.63
N VAL A 283 -2.00 19.21 34.30
CA VAL A 283 -3.03 18.17 34.20
C VAL A 283 -3.72 17.78 35.51
N VAL A 284 -3.30 18.44 36.64
CA VAL A 284 -3.96 18.28 37.95
C VAL A 284 -5.25 19.10 37.94
N PRO A 285 -6.42 18.52 38.17
CA PRO A 285 -7.70 19.19 38.02
C PRO A 285 -8.08 20.00 39.26
N SER A 286 -7.21 20.91 39.70
CA SER A 286 -7.45 21.77 40.85
C SER A 286 -6.70 23.09 40.70
N TYR A 287 -7.25 24.14 41.34
CA TYR A 287 -6.61 25.47 41.41
C TYR A 287 -7.02 26.20 42.68
N SER A 288 -6.09 26.88 43.33
CA SER A 288 -6.35 27.74 44.50
C SER A 288 -6.25 29.20 44.06
N ASP A 289 -7.37 29.93 44.04
CA ASP A 289 -7.39 31.36 43.78
C ASP A 289 -7.24 32.12 45.07
N ARG A 290 -6.05 32.69 45.29
CA ARG A 290 -5.69 33.49 46.46
C ARG A 290 -5.86 35.00 46.25
N LYS A 291 -6.35 35.41 45.06
CA LYS A 291 -6.56 36.81 44.71
C LYS A 291 -8.04 37.17 44.81
N VAL A 292 -8.67 36.81 45.92
CA VAL A 292 -10.09 37.02 46.17
C VAL A 292 -10.27 37.95 47.39
N GLU A 293 -11.34 38.71 47.39
CA GLU A 293 -11.66 39.68 48.45
C GLU A 293 -12.97 39.30 49.13
N HIS A 294 -13.02 39.45 50.45
CA HIS A 294 -14.22 39.20 51.23
C HIS A 294 -15.39 40.11 50.79
N GLY A 295 -16.59 39.57 50.80
CA GLY A 295 -17.82 40.27 50.41
C GLY A 295 -18.05 40.42 48.89
N LYS A 296 -17.14 39.93 48.06
CA LYS A 296 -17.29 39.88 46.61
C LYS A 296 -17.82 38.54 46.13
N THR A 297 -18.42 38.54 44.93
CA THR A 297 -18.88 37.34 44.23
C THR A 297 -18.05 37.14 42.97
N TYR A 298 -17.54 35.95 42.79
CA TYR A 298 -16.75 35.57 41.63
C TYR A 298 -17.43 34.47 40.80
N HIS A 299 -17.21 34.52 39.49
CA HIS A 299 -17.65 33.48 38.56
C HIS A 299 -16.42 32.78 37.99
N TYR A 300 -16.44 31.44 37.92
CA TYR A 300 -15.33 30.65 37.42
C TYR A 300 -15.79 29.74 36.28
N ALA A 301 -14.91 29.56 35.31
CA ALA A 301 -15.01 28.54 34.27
C ALA A 301 -13.62 27.99 33.95
N ILE A 302 -13.57 26.75 33.48
CA ILE A 302 -12.31 26.06 33.13
C ILE A 302 -12.37 25.64 31.69
N THR A 303 -11.24 25.70 30.97
CA THR A 303 -11.03 25.01 29.69
C THR A 303 -9.91 24.01 29.80
N ALA A 304 -9.94 22.98 28.97
CA ALA A 304 -8.83 22.03 28.80
C ALA A 304 -8.01 22.47 27.57
N VAL A 305 -6.72 22.18 27.61
CA VAL A 305 -5.78 22.48 26.51
C VAL A 305 -4.97 21.22 26.23
N ASP A 306 -4.82 20.86 24.96
CA ASP A 306 -4.00 19.73 24.51
C ASP A 306 -2.54 20.14 24.26
N GLN A 307 -1.73 19.16 23.84
CA GLN A 307 -0.30 19.36 23.51
C GLN A 307 -0.11 20.20 22.23
N SER A 308 -1.09 20.23 21.34
CA SER A 308 -1.10 21.04 20.12
C SER A 308 -1.52 22.49 20.36
N GLY A 309 -2.02 22.80 21.57
CA GLY A 309 -2.46 24.13 21.98
C GLY A 309 -3.95 24.40 21.68
N ASN A 310 -4.72 23.41 21.21
CA ASN A 310 -6.15 23.56 21.02
C ASN A 310 -6.84 23.68 22.38
N GLU A 311 -7.74 24.63 22.49
CA GLU A 311 -8.46 24.93 23.72
C GLU A 311 -9.93 24.52 23.60
N SER A 312 -10.41 23.81 24.60
CA SER A 312 -11.80 23.34 24.66
C SER A 312 -12.79 24.48 24.84
N PRO A 313 -14.08 24.26 24.60
CA PRO A 313 -15.13 25.11 25.14
C PRO A 313 -15.00 25.20 26.67
N ARG A 314 -15.51 26.28 27.24
CA ARG A 314 -15.55 26.46 28.70
C ARG A 314 -16.47 25.44 29.37
N SER A 315 -16.15 25.05 30.59
CA SER A 315 -17.06 24.35 31.49
C SER A 315 -18.32 25.17 31.77
N LEU A 316 -19.29 24.58 32.45
CA LEU A 316 -20.35 25.35 33.09
C LEU A 316 -19.71 26.37 34.04
N THR A 317 -20.23 27.59 34.01
CA THR A 317 -19.79 28.64 34.92
C THR A 317 -20.43 28.42 36.32
N ILE A 318 -19.62 28.54 37.35
CA ILE A 318 -20.12 28.51 38.74
C ILE A 318 -19.96 29.87 39.39
N GLU A 319 -20.89 30.23 40.25
CA GLU A 319 -20.87 31.44 41.07
C GLU A 319 -20.43 31.10 42.50
N VAL A 320 -19.49 31.91 43.03
CA VAL A 320 -18.90 31.66 44.36
C VAL A 320 -18.88 32.97 45.13
N PRO A 321 -19.79 33.18 46.09
CA PRO A 321 -19.69 34.31 47.03
C PRO A 321 -18.59 34.07 48.03
N VAL A 322 -17.74 35.08 48.27
CA VAL A 322 -16.74 35.06 49.36
C VAL A 322 -17.36 35.65 50.61
N MET A 323 -17.48 34.82 51.65
CA MET A 323 -18.08 35.28 52.91
C MET A 323 -17.31 36.46 53.51
N PRO A 324 -17.99 37.37 54.24
CA PRO A 324 -17.36 38.51 54.88
C PRO A 324 -16.30 38.15 55.91
#